data_25e084646c5d9fa1f1317a68dd88fbea
#
_entry.id   25e084646c5d9fa1f1317a68dd88fbea
#
_cell.length_a   1.000
_cell.length_b   1.000
_cell.length_c   1.000
_cell.angle_alpha   90.00
_cell.angle_beta   90.00
_cell.angle_gamma   90.00
#
_symmetry.space_group_name_H-M   'P 1'
#
loop_
_entity.id
_entity.type
_entity.pdbx_description
1 polymer ?
#
loop_
_entity_poly.entity_id
_entity_poly.type
_entity_poly.pdbx_seq_one_letter_code
_entity_poly.pdbx_strand_id
1 'polypeptide(L)'
;MSNLSFAQREDSSYVMVCRGGGIWISRDGLSEYNQLTDRRVYPDVKGRFEDPVIWRDHIQYHLIVNDWLGRIAFYLRSKDGVNWVTDPGEAYMPGVAVHEDGHSEGWFKYERLKMYQDKYGRAIQANFAVIDTLKHEDKPFDNHSSKNISIPLNPGLLLTVLNDKPITAGTKTIRLKVQAEEGFHPQTDMDISSLRFGASEEVNYGRGSKVLKTENDGDDLIITFDGKGNGITENEFAPKLIGRYKNGKMLYGYARLPYVDYVEPILSARAPVFSESQKGWNGNIEVQNFGQVSSQKASVKIEYKKEGKMVKVASAAVPALKPYEKADIRFATKADFEKGEDYNFLVTIYSGKKVLSTFRLNRKVVE
;
A
#
# COMPACT_ATOMS: atom_id res chain seq x y z
N MET A 1 -12.72 -15.53 5.49
CA MET A 1 -11.89 -14.73 4.57
C MET A 1 -11.82 -15.43 3.24
N SER A 2 -11.75 -14.69 2.13
CA SER A 2 -11.59 -15.24 0.78
C SER A 2 -10.68 -14.32 -0.05
N ASN A 3 -10.21 -14.83 -1.21
CA ASN A 3 -9.37 -14.09 -2.14
C ASN A 3 -8.14 -13.49 -1.43
N LEU A 4 -7.30 -14.35 -0.90
CA LEU A 4 -6.10 -13.96 -0.15
C LEU A 4 -4.93 -13.69 -1.10
N SER A 5 -4.15 -12.66 -0.80
CA SER A 5 -2.89 -12.39 -1.47
C SER A 5 -1.82 -12.01 -0.45
N PHE A 6 -0.59 -12.43 -0.68
CA PHE A 6 0.52 -12.35 0.27
C PHE A 6 1.74 -11.71 -0.36
N ALA A 7 2.48 -10.95 0.42
CA ALA A 7 3.82 -10.49 0.08
C ALA A 7 4.77 -10.67 1.27
N GLN A 8 6.00 -11.08 0.99
CA GLN A 8 7.03 -11.17 2.00
C GLN A 8 7.62 -9.79 2.29
N ARG A 9 7.82 -9.48 3.58
CA ARG A 9 8.45 -8.26 4.06
C ARG A 9 9.98 -8.42 4.15
N GLU A 10 10.71 -7.34 4.42
CA GLU A 10 12.19 -7.37 4.48
C GLU A 10 12.75 -8.26 5.60
N ASP A 11 12.02 -8.38 6.70
CA ASP A 11 12.37 -9.24 7.85
C ASP A 11 11.90 -10.70 7.69
N SER A 12 11.51 -11.09 6.49
CA SER A 12 10.94 -12.41 6.17
C SER A 12 9.55 -12.68 6.77
N SER A 13 8.93 -11.72 7.42
CA SER A 13 7.51 -11.80 7.80
C SER A 13 6.59 -11.61 6.59
N TYR A 14 5.29 -11.80 6.77
CA TYR A 14 4.33 -11.76 5.66
C TYR A 14 3.21 -10.78 5.94
N VAL A 15 2.91 -9.95 4.94
CA VAL A 15 1.70 -9.17 4.88
C VAL A 15 0.69 -9.85 3.97
N MET A 16 -0.57 -9.85 4.38
CA MET A 16 -1.68 -10.44 3.64
C MET A 16 -2.79 -9.40 3.49
N VAL A 17 -3.41 -9.41 2.33
CA VAL A 17 -4.65 -8.68 2.05
C VAL A 17 -5.75 -9.68 1.65
N CYS A 18 -6.99 -9.40 2.00
CA CYS A 18 -8.15 -10.23 1.65
C CYS A 18 -9.22 -9.41 0.92
N ARG A 19 -10.22 -10.09 0.36
CA ARG A 19 -11.35 -9.47 -0.35
C ARG A 19 -12.01 -8.31 0.43
N GLY A 20 -12.07 -8.40 1.75
CA GLY A 20 -12.61 -7.34 2.61
C GLY A 20 -11.73 -6.09 2.71
N GLY A 21 -10.49 -6.12 2.19
CA GLY A 21 -9.55 -5.02 2.24
C GLY A 21 -8.85 -4.83 3.59
N GLY A 22 -8.98 -5.77 4.52
CA GLY A 22 -8.19 -5.80 5.74
C GLY A 22 -6.75 -6.21 5.48
N ILE A 23 -5.82 -5.62 6.21
CA ILE A 23 -4.40 -5.98 6.20
C ILE A 23 -4.07 -6.82 7.42
N TRP A 24 -3.34 -7.90 7.20
CA TRP A 24 -2.97 -8.88 8.20
C TRP A 24 -1.47 -9.11 8.14
N ILE A 25 -0.82 -9.33 9.28
CA ILE A 25 0.59 -9.68 9.37
C ILE A 25 0.76 -10.99 10.13
N SER A 26 1.62 -11.87 9.61
CA SER A 26 2.18 -13.04 10.28
C SER A 26 3.70 -12.92 10.36
N ARG A 27 4.28 -13.36 11.46
CA ARG A 27 5.72 -13.31 11.69
C ARG A 27 6.53 -14.20 10.74
N ASP A 28 5.96 -15.33 10.31
CA ASP A 28 6.66 -16.38 9.57
C ASP A 28 5.84 -16.95 8.40
N GLY A 29 4.62 -16.44 8.18
CA GLY A 29 3.69 -16.95 7.17
C GLY A 29 2.94 -18.23 7.54
N LEU A 30 3.32 -18.88 8.64
CA LEU A 30 2.73 -20.13 9.15
C LEU A 30 1.98 -19.92 10.45
N SER A 31 2.44 -18.97 11.28
CA SER A 31 1.80 -18.60 12.53
C SER A 31 0.55 -17.76 12.29
N GLU A 32 -0.12 -17.39 13.39
CA GLU A 32 -1.32 -16.57 13.38
C GLU A 32 -1.13 -15.28 12.56
N TYR A 33 -2.12 -15.00 11.70
CA TYR A 33 -2.25 -13.73 11.00
C TYR A 33 -3.09 -12.76 11.82
N ASN A 34 -2.50 -11.65 12.20
CA ASN A 34 -3.12 -10.62 13.00
C ASN A 34 -3.60 -9.45 12.14
N GLN A 35 -4.90 -9.10 12.25
CA GLN A 35 -5.46 -7.95 11.54
C GLN A 35 -4.95 -6.64 12.15
N LEU A 36 -4.48 -5.74 11.28
CA LEU A 36 -3.91 -4.45 11.69
C LEU A 36 -4.77 -3.25 11.32
N THR A 37 -5.74 -3.42 10.42
CA THR A 37 -6.62 -2.33 9.97
C THR A 37 -8.06 -2.63 10.35
N ASP A 38 -8.76 -1.65 10.90
CA ASP A 38 -10.18 -1.72 11.23
C ASP A 38 -11.08 -1.38 10.03
N ARG A 39 -10.49 -0.89 8.95
CA ARG A 39 -11.16 -0.50 7.71
C ARG A 39 -10.49 -1.14 6.51
N ARG A 40 -11.24 -1.24 5.43
CA ARG A 40 -10.68 -1.62 4.14
C ARG A 40 -9.69 -0.54 3.68
N VAL A 41 -8.58 -0.97 3.09
CA VAL A 41 -7.56 -0.08 2.51
C VAL A 41 -7.87 0.32 1.08
N TYR A 42 -8.87 -0.30 0.45
CA TYR A 42 -9.31 -0.01 -0.90
C TYR A 42 -9.88 1.41 -1.04
N PRO A 43 -9.93 1.95 -2.27
CA PRO A 43 -10.46 3.30 -2.50
C PRO A 43 -11.84 3.51 -1.91
N ASP A 44 -12.12 4.72 -1.42
CA ASP A 44 -13.41 5.10 -0.86
C ASP A 44 -14.38 5.49 -1.99
N VAL A 45 -14.66 4.51 -2.86
CA VAL A 45 -15.62 4.62 -3.96
C VAL A 45 -16.66 3.52 -3.85
N LYS A 46 -17.83 3.73 -4.48
CA LYS A 46 -18.86 2.72 -4.57
C LYS A 46 -18.40 1.63 -5.55
N GLY A 47 -18.02 0.47 -5.01
CA GLY A 47 -17.56 -0.67 -5.81
C GLY A 47 -17.71 -1.98 -5.05
N ARG A 48 -17.59 -3.09 -5.77
CA ARG A 48 -17.50 -4.44 -5.21
C ARG A 48 -16.12 -5.02 -5.46
N PHE A 49 -15.25 -4.82 -4.51
CA PHE A 49 -13.85 -5.21 -4.58
C PHE A 49 -13.67 -6.72 -4.40
N GLU A 50 -12.78 -7.28 -5.25
CA GLU A 50 -12.45 -8.69 -5.27
C GLU A 50 -11.03 -8.89 -5.81
N ASP A 51 -10.47 -10.09 -5.63
CA ASP A 51 -9.19 -10.53 -6.17
C ASP A 51 -8.03 -9.54 -5.96
N PRO A 52 -7.74 -9.11 -4.72
CA PRO A 52 -6.58 -8.29 -4.46
C PRO A 52 -5.29 -9.03 -4.82
N VAL A 53 -4.34 -8.30 -5.35
CA VAL A 53 -2.98 -8.80 -5.60
C VAL A 53 -1.98 -7.85 -4.99
N ILE A 54 -1.25 -8.34 -3.99
CA ILE A 54 -0.16 -7.61 -3.33
C ILE A 54 1.18 -8.18 -3.78
N TRP A 55 2.13 -7.33 -4.07
CA TRP A 55 3.54 -7.70 -4.22
C TRP A 55 4.43 -6.59 -3.69
N ARG A 56 5.71 -6.88 -3.56
CA ARG A 56 6.72 -5.93 -3.12
C ARG A 56 7.90 -5.96 -4.10
N ASP A 57 8.37 -4.79 -4.48
CA ASP A 57 9.64 -4.61 -5.16
C ASP A 57 10.70 -3.97 -4.24
N HIS A 58 11.84 -3.61 -4.78
CA HIS A 58 12.93 -2.96 -4.05
C HIS A 58 12.59 -1.53 -3.57
N ILE A 59 11.49 -0.93 -4.07
CA ILE A 59 11.06 0.42 -3.73
C ILE A 59 9.94 0.40 -2.68
N GLN A 60 8.85 -0.37 -2.94
CA GLN A 60 7.58 -0.24 -2.21
C GLN A 60 6.74 -1.52 -2.29
N TYR A 61 5.62 -1.50 -1.60
CA TYR A 61 4.53 -2.46 -1.79
C TYR A 61 3.54 -1.92 -2.81
N HIS A 62 3.00 -2.82 -3.60
CA HIS A 62 2.00 -2.58 -4.62
C HIS A 62 0.77 -3.42 -4.33
N LEU A 63 -0.40 -2.87 -4.60
CA LEU A 63 -1.68 -3.57 -4.47
C LEU A 63 -2.58 -3.20 -5.64
N ILE A 64 -3.05 -4.20 -6.36
CA ILE A 64 -4.14 -4.04 -7.32
C ILE A 64 -5.37 -4.74 -6.75
N VAL A 65 -6.53 -4.10 -6.85
CA VAL A 65 -7.81 -4.68 -6.48
C VAL A 65 -8.82 -4.47 -7.60
N ASN A 66 -9.52 -5.53 -7.95
CA ASN A 66 -10.54 -5.53 -8.99
C ASN A 66 -11.89 -5.04 -8.41
N ASP A 67 -12.55 -4.11 -9.09
CA ASP A 67 -13.99 -3.84 -8.93
C ASP A 67 -14.75 -4.63 -10.00
N TRP A 68 -15.25 -5.79 -9.64
CA TRP A 68 -15.84 -6.70 -10.59
C TRP A 68 -17.19 -6.21 -11.18
N LEU A 69 -17.89 -5.27 -10.54
CA LEU A 69 -19.07 -4.63 -11.12
C LEU A 69 -18.70 -3.58 -12.16
N GLY A 70 -17.70 -2.75 -11.86
CA GLY A 70 -17.17 -1.77 -12.78
C GLY A 70 -16.31 -2.38 -13.88
N ARG A 71 -15.83 -3.61 -13.69
CA ARG A 71 -14.86 -4.30 -14.57
C ARG A 71 -13.55 -3.54 -14.74
N ILE A 72 -13.18 -2.77 -13.72
CA ILE A 72 -11.94 -1.99 -13.64
C ILE A 72 -11.13 -2.45 -12.42
N ALA A 73 -9.90 -2.06 -12.35
CA ALA A 73 -9.08 -2.26 -11.17
C ALA A 73 -8.43 -0.96 -10.71
N PHE A 74 -8.18 -0.87 -9.42
CA PHE A 74 -7.47 0.24 -8.80
C PHE A 74 -6.08 -0.19 -8.37
N TYR A 75 -5.13 0.73 -8.48
CA TYR A 75 -3.75 0.55 -8.04
C TYR A 75 -3.47 1.38 -6.81
N LEU A 76 -2.85 0.75 -5.82
CA LEU A 76 -2.46 1.37 -4.57
C LEU A 76 -0.99 1.08 -4.29
N ARG A 77 -0.34 2.00 -3.59
CA ARG A 77 1.06 1.91 -3.17
C ARG A 77 1.20 2.05 -1.66
N SER A 78 2.21 1.42 -1.09
CA SER A 78 2.52 1.56 0.34
C SER A 78 4.03 1.42 0.58
N LYS A 79 4.56 2.19 1.53
CA LYS A 79 5.97 2.03 1.96
C LYS A 79 6.16 0.89 2.97
N ASP A 80 5.12 0.52 3.71
CA ASP A 80 5.17 -0.39 4.86
C ASP A 80 4.26 -1.63 4.74
N GLY A 81 3.41 -1.67 3.70
CA GLY A 81 2.43 -2.74 3.46
C GLY A 81 1.16 -2.61 4.30
N VAL A 82 1.01 -1.60 5.15
CA VAL A 82 -0.14 -1.38 6.04
C VAL A 82 -0.89 -0.10 5.70
N ASN A 83 -0.17 0.99 5.47
CA ASN A 83 -0.73 2.28 5.08
C ASN A 83 -0.67 2.45 3.57
N TRP A 84 -1.83 2.57 2.92
CA TRP A 84 -1.96 2.54 1.47
C TRP A 84 -2.44 3.87 0.90
N VAL A 85 -1.87 4.26 -0.22
CA VAL A 85 -2.27 5.42 -1.02
C VAL A 85 -2.77 4.92 -2.37
N THR A 86 -3.97 5.35 -2.77
CA THR A 86 -4.50 5.05 -4.11
C THR A 86 -3.83 5.94 -5.13
N ASP A 87 -3.21 5.35 -6.16
CA ASP A 87 -2.71 6.08 -7.31
C ASP A 87 -3.89 6.52 -8.21
N PRO A 88 -3.81 7.68 -8.86
CA PRO A 88 -4.88 8.15 -9.73
C PRO A 88 -5.04 7.28 -11.00
N GLY A 89 -6.27 7.10 -11.42
CA GLY A 89 -6.64 6.32 -12.59
C GLY A 89 -6.90 4.83 -12.30
N GLU A 90 -7.26 4.11 -13.34
CA GLU A 90 -7.48 2.66 -13.29
C GLU A 90 -6.18 1.91 -13.57
N ALA A 91 -5.97 0.80 -12.86
CA ALA A 91 -4.84 -0.11 -13.09
C ALA A 91 -5.02 -0.90 -14.40
N TYR A 92 -6.23 -1.35 -14.64
CA TYR A 92 -6.66 -1.95 -15.92
C TYR A 92 -8.17 -1.87 -16.09
N MET A 93 -8.63 -2.05 -17.33
CA MET A 93 -10.03 -2.08 -17.75
C MET A 93 -10.22 -3.11 -18.87
N PRO A 94 -11.45 -3.44 -19.27
CA PRO A 94 -11.70 -4.27 -20.45
C PRO A 94 -10.97 -3.73 -21.70
N GLY A 95 -10.44 -4.63 -22.51
CA GLY A 95 -9.70 -4.26 -23.72
C GLY A 95 -8.23 -3.87 -23.51
N VAL A 96 -7.69 -4.07 -22.29
CA VAL A 96 -6.28 -3.75 -22.00
C VAL A 96 -5.28 -4.65 -22.75
N ALA A 97 -5.67 -5.89 -23.09
CA ALA A 97 -4.82 -6.83 -23.80
C ALA A 97 -4.81 -6.53 -25.30
N VAL A 98 -3.64 -6.20 -25.82
CA VAL A 98 -3.37 -6.04 -27.24
C VAL A 98 -2.36 -7.12 -27.65
N HIS A 99 -2.68 -7.92 -28.67
CA HIS A 99 -1.81 -8.96 -29.20
C HIS A 99 -0.65 -8.35 -30.01
N GLU A 100 0.39 -9.14 -30.28
CA GLU A 100 1.58 -8.68 -31.01
C GLU A 100 1.27 -8.20 -32.44
N ASP A 101 0.22 -8.74 -33.06
CA ASP A 101 -0.28 -8.35 -34.38
C ASP A 101 -1.16 -7.09 -34.36
N GLY A 102 -1.39 -6.53 -33.15
CA GLY A 102 -2.14 -5.29 -32.94
C GLY A 102 -3.65 -5.46 -32.77
N HIS A 103 -4.19 -6.69 -32.85
CA HIS A 103 -5.60 -6.87 -32.56
C HIS A 103 -5.86 -6.93 -31.05
N SER A 104 -7.05 -6.52 -30.62
CA SER A 104 -7.52 -6.58 -29.23
C SER A 104 -8.68 -7.55 -29.11
N GLU A 105 -8.65 -8.43 -28.11
CA GLU A 105 -9.82 -9.23 -27.77
C GLU A 105 -10.68 -8.51 -26.73
N GLY A 106 -11.98 -8.49 -26.99
CA GLY A 106 -12.95 -7.84 -26.12
C GLY A 106 -13.36 -8.71 -24.93
N TRP A 107 -12.40 -9.18 -24.14
CA TRP A 107 -12.72 -9.91 -22.91
C TRP A 107 -13.66 -9.09 -22.03
N PHE A 108 -14.76 -9.70 -21.63
CA PHE A 108 -15.76 -9.07 -20.78
C PHE A 108 -15.19 -8.77 -19.40
N LYS A 109 -14.37 -9.71 -18.84
CA LYS A 109 -13.73 -9.56 -17.54
C LYS A 109 -12.28 -10.00 -17.56
N TYR A 110 -11.50 -9.32 -16.71
CA TYR A 110 -10.16 -9.68 -16.28
C TYR A 110 -10.19 -9.95 -14.77
N GLU A 111 -9.94 -11.17 -14.34
CA GLU A 111 -10.02 -11.61 -12.95
C GLU A 111 -8.75 -12.37 -12.53
N ARG A 112 -8.60 -12.65 -11.23
CA ARG A 112 -7.57 -13.52 -10.68
C ARG A 112 -6.13 -13.12 -11.07
N LEU A 113 -5.88 -11.83 -11.19
CA LEU A 113 -4.55 -11.31 -11.51
C LEU A 113 -3.47 -11.96 -10.62
N LYS A 114 -2.36 -12.34 -11.22
CA LYS A 114 -1.11 -12.72 -10.56
C LYS A 114 0.06 -12.06 -11.25
N MET A 115 1.00 -11.52 -10.47
CA MET A 115 2.22 -10.92 -11.00
C MET A 115 3.36 -11.94 -10.98
N TYR A 116 4.10 -11.99 -12.08
CA TYR A 116 5.41 -12.60 -12.10
C TYR A 116 6.46 -11.51 -11.95
N GLN A 117 7.46 -11.74 -11.09
CA GLN A 117 8.41 -10.71 -10.66
C GLN A 117 9.84 -11.11 -11.04
N ASP A 118 10.68 -10.10 -11.29
CA ASP A 118 12.11 -10.28 -11.48
C ASP A 118 12.87 -10.34 -10.12
N LYS A 119 14.20 -10.40 -10.21
CA LYS A 119 15.10 -10.44 -9.04
C LYS A 119 15.01 -9.20 -8.13
N TYR A 120 14.49 -8.08 -8.62
CA TYR A 120 14.25 -6.85 -7.86
C TYR A 120 12.83 -6.74 -7.31
N GLY A 121 12.00 -7.74 -7.58
CA GLY A 121 10.59 -7.75 -7.21
C GLY A 121 9.69 -6.93 -8.15
N ARG A 122 10.23 -6.38 -9.26
CA ARG A 122 9.43 -5.64 -10.24
C ARG A 122 8.52 -6.60 -11.00
N ALA A 123 7.26 -6.20 -11.21
CA ALA A 123 6.34 -6.97 -12.02
C ALA A 123 6.76 -6.93 -13.50
N ILE A 124 7.03 -8.09 -14.10
CA ILE A 124 7.44 -8.24 -15.50
C ILE A 124 6.40 -8.97 -16.35
N GLN A 125 5.39 -9.56 -15.73
CA GLN A 125 4.26 -10.18 -16.41
C GLN A 125 3.03 -10.18 -15.53
N ALA A 126 1.88 -9.88 -16.11
CA ALA A 126 0.56 -10.00 -15.51
C ALA A 126 -0.17 -11.21 -16.08
N ASN A 127 -0.68 -12.09 -15.22
CA ASN A 127 -1.42 -13.28 -15.61
C ASN A 127 -2.87 -13.12 -15.15
N PHE A 128 -3.82 -13.28 -16.06
CA PHE A 128 -5.25 -13.11 -15.81
C PHE A 128 -6.03 -14.38 -16.14
N ALA A 129 -7.11 -14.61 -15.40
CA ALA A 129 -8.25 -15.37 -15.90
C ALA A 129 -9.18 -14.39 -16.61
N VAL A 130 -9.56 -14.68 -17.84
CA VAL A 130 -10.45 -13.86 -18.65
C VAL A 130 -11.65 -14.65 -19.12
N ILE A 131 -12.75 -13.94 -19.36
CA ILE A 131 -14.00 -14.51 -19.89
C ILE A 131 -14.67 -13.50 -20.82
N ASP A 132 -15.31 -13.99 -21.87
CA ASP A 132 -15.97 -13.16 -22.91
C ASP A 132 -17.39 -12.76 -22.56
N THR A 133 -18.00 -13.39 -21.53
CA THR A 133 -19.36 -13.12 -21.07
C THR A 133 -19.49 -13.19 -19.54
N LEU A 134 -20.71 -13.13 -19.04
CA LEU A 134 -21.02 -13.36 -17.63
C LEU A 134 -20.80 -14.84 -17.26
N LYS A 135 -20.15 -15.10 -16.13
CA LYS A 135 -19.77 -16.44 -15.69
C LYS A 135 -20.92 -17.47 -15.69
N HIS A 136 -22.16 -17.03 -15.40
CA HIS A 136 -23.30 -17.92 -15.40
C HIS A 136 -23.85 -18.22 -16.79
N GLU A 137 -23.41 -17.52 -17.83
CA GLU A 137 -23.72 -17.74 -19.23
C GLU A 137 -22.70 -18.68 -19.89
N ASP A 138 -21.49 -18.81 -19.33
CA ASP A 138 -20.45 -19.74 -19.77
C ASP A 138 -20.81 -21.18 -19.35
N LYS A 139 -21.39 -21.93 -20.25
CA LYS A 139 -21.87 -23.30 -20.04
C LYS A 139 -21.06 -24.29 -20.87
N PRO A 140 -20.97 -25.56 -20.45
CA PRO A 140 -20.35 -26.58 -21.26
C PRO A 140 -20.98 -26.65 -22.65
N PHE A 141 -20.13 -26.68 -23.70
CA PHE A 141 -20.51 -26.82 -25.10
C PHE A 141 -21.25 -25.61 -25.71
N ASP A 142 -21.21 -24.43 -25.08
CA ASP A 142 -21.69 -23.20 -25.69
C ASP A 142 -20.59 -22.50 -26.52
N ASN A 143 -20.89 -21.28 -26.98
CA ASN A 143 -19.99 -20.48 -27.80
C ASN A 143 -19.09 -19.54 -26.96
N HIS A 144 -19.24 -19.54 -25.64
CA HIS A 144 -18.47 -18.68 -24.76
C HIS A 144 -17.11 -19.29 -24.40
N SER A 145 -16.18 -18.44 -24.04
CA SER A 145 -14.79 -18.84 -23.79
C SER A 145 -14.24 -18.16 -22.54
N SER A 146 -13.61 -18.97 -21.69
CA SER A 146 -12.73 -18.51 -20.60
C SER A 146 -11.32 -19.02 -20.81
N LYS A 147 -10.32 -18.18 -20.54
CA LYS A 147 -8.90 -18.49 -20.77
C LYS A 147 -8.03 -17.90 -19.67
N ASN A 148 -6.82 -18.42 -19.59
CA ASN A 148 -5.72 -17.73 -18.92
C ASN A 148 -4.89 -17.00 -20.00
N ILE A 149 -4.63 -15.71 -19.76
CA ILE A 149 -3.74 -14.94 -20.61
C ILE A 149 -2.58 -14.37 -19.79
N SER A 150 -1.47 -14.16 -20.46
CA SER A 150 -0.25 -13.57 -19.90
C SER A 150 0.12 -12.34 -20.69
N ILE A 151 0.28 -11.22 -20.02
CA ILE A 151 0.65 -9.93 -20.61
C ILE A 151 2.04 -9.56 -20.13
N PRO A 152 3.06 -9.51 -20.99
CA PRO A 152 4.36 -8.98 -20.63
C PRO A 152 4.24 -7.52 -20.21
N LEU A 153 4.92 -7.17 -19.13
CA LEU A 153 4.95 -5.79 -18.62
C LEU A 153 6.31 -5.17 -18.87
N ASN A 154 6.32 -3.87 -19.11
CA ASN A 154 7.55 -3.09 -19.09
C ASN A 154 7.98 -2.93 -17.63
N PRO A 155 9.13 -3.47 -17.19
CA PRO A 155 9.59 -3.30 -15.82
C PRO A 155 9.92 -1.84 -15.55
N GLY A 156 9.64 -1.37 -14.33
CA GLY A 156 10.06 -0.04 -13.90
C GLY A 156 11.59 0.08 -13.88
N LEU A 157 12.11 1.25 -14.24
CA LEU A 157 13.56 1.53 -14.22
C LEU A 157 14.12 1.48 -12.80
N LEU A 158 15.39 1.10 -12.65
CA LEU A 158 16.12 1.21 -11.40
C LEU A 158 16.57 2.66 -11.20
N LEU A 159 16.00 3.32 -10.21
CA LEU A 159 16.17 4.75 -9.96
C LEU A 159 16.70 5.02 -8.55
N THR A 160 17.59 6.03 -8.44
CA THR A 160 18.09 6.52 -7.14
C THR A 160 17.98 8.03 -7.10
N VAL A 161 17.26 8.58 -6.12
CA VAL A 161 17.29 10.02 -5.80
C VAL A 161 18.60 10.37 -5.13
N LEU A 162 19.32 11.37 -5.64
CA LEU A 162 20.62 11.81 -5.16
C LEU A 162 20.54 13.05 -4.26
N ASN A 163 19.34 13.56 -4.00
CA ASN A 163 19.14 14.66 -3.05
C ASN A 163 19.17 14.12 -1.62
N ASP A 164 20.09 14.61 -0.80
CA ASP A 164 20.24 14.29 0.62
C ASP A 164 19.26 15.06 1.52
N LYS A 165 18.70 16.16 1.02
CA LYS A 165 17.73 17.01 1.74
C LYS A 165 16.30 16.75 1.23
N PRO A 166 15.29 16.94 2.10
CA PRO A 166 13.91 16.81 1.69
C PRO A 166 13.56 17.65 0.45
N ILE A 167 12.95 16.97 -0.54
CA ILE A 167 12.42 17.62 -1.73
C ILE A 167 11.07 18.24 -1.36
N THR A 168 10.90 19.51 -1.72
CA THR A 168 9.71 20.31 -1.45
C THR A 168 9.36 21.16 -2.68
N ALA A 169 8.27 21.87 -2.63
CA ALA A 169 7.92 22.85 -3.68
C ALA A 169 8.98 23.95 -3.87
N GLY A 170 9.82 24.21 -2.86
CA GLY A 170 10.91 25.18 -2.93
C GLY A 170 12.25 24.62 -3.40
N THR A 171 12.34 23.32 -3.67
CA THR A 171 13.57 22.68 -4.15
C THR A 171 13.93 23.22 -5.54
N LYS A 172 15.16 23.68 -5.71
CA LYS A 172 15.61 24.27 -6.99
C LYS A 172 15.86 23.20 -8.06
N THR A 173 16.54 22.10 -7.67
CA THR A 173 16.89 21.00 -8.58
C THR A 173 16.73 19.65 -7.90
N ILE A 174 16.31 18.67 -8.70
CA ILE A 174 16.21 17.27 -8.27
C ILE A 174 17.17 16.46 -9.12
N ARG A 175 18.03 15.67 -8.48
CA ARG A 175 19.00 14.80 -9.16
C ARG A 175 18.55 13.36 -9.00
N LEU A 176 18.44 12.67 -10.14
CA LEU A 176 18.02 11.30 -10.24
C LEU A 176 19.04 10.50 -11.04
N LYS A 177 19.50 9.39 -10.50
CA LYS A 177 20.33 8.43 -11.21
C LYS A 177 19.44 7.36 -11.81
N VAL A 178 19.62 7.07 -13.08
CA VAL A 178 18.99 5.96 -13.82
C VAL A 178 20.07 4.93 -14.08
N GLN A 179 19.89 3.73 -13.55
CA GLN A 179 20.85 2.65 -13.68
C GLN A 179 20.71 1.94 -15.03
N ALA A 180 21.82 1.62 -15.67
CA ALA A 180 21.87 0.75 -16.83
C ALA A 180 21.57 -0.70 -16.43
N GLU A 181 20.92 -1.44 -17.32
CA GLU A 181 20.60 -2.86 -17.16
C GLU A 181 20.88 -3.61 -18.44
N GLU A 182 20.91 -4.94 -18.39
CA GLU A 182 21.03 -5.75 -19.60
C GLU A 182 19.92 -5.40 -20.61
N GLY A 183 20.30 -4.98 -21.80
CA GLY A 183 19.37 -4.56 -22.85
C GLY A 183 18.77 -3.16 -22.67
N PHE A 184 19.26 -2.37 -21.69
CA PHE A 184 18.84 -0.98 -21.50
C PHE A 184 20.03 -0.07 -21.18
N HIS A 185 20.25 0.94 -22.02
CA HIS A 185 21.31 1.94 -21.88
C HIS A 185 20.68 3.34 -21.76
N PRO A 186 20.57 3.90 -20.53
CA PRO A 186 19.84 5.15 -20.30
C PRO A 186 20.39 6.34 -21.09
N GLN A 187 21.68 6.33 -21.44
CA GLN A 187 22.34 7.38 -22.22
C GLN A 187 21.86 7.41 -23.67
N THR A 188 21.45 6.29 -24.24
CA THR A 188 21.10 6.17 -25.66
C THR A 188 19.63 5.89 -25.91
N ASP A 189 18.95 5.20 -25.01
CA ASP A 189 17.62 4.63 -25.27
C ASP A 189 16.48 5.56 -24.87
N MET A 190 16.74 6.51 -23.95
CA MET A 190 15.72 7.41 -23.43
C MET A 190 15.52 8.65 -24.31
N ASP A 191 14.27 9.03 -24.53
CA ASP A 191 13.91 10.37 -25.02
C ASP A 191 13.87 11.33 -23.83
N ILE A 192 15.00 12.02 -23.61
CA ILE A 192 15.23 12.92 -22.49
C ILE A 192 14.18 14.04 -22.42
N SER A 193 13.72 14.53 -23.59
CA SER A 193 12.75 15.63 -23.68
C SER A 193 11.36 15.25 -23.15
N SER A 194 11.03 13.96 -23.23
CA SER A 194 9.75 13.40 -22.76
C SER A 194 9.65 13.22 -21.26
N LEU A 195 10.80 13.23 -20.54
CA LEU A 195 10.84 12.83 -19.15
C LEU A 195 10.17 13.86 -18.21
N ARG A 196 9.43 13.32 -17.24
CA ARG A 196 8.84 14.07 -16.14
C ARG A 196 9.09 13.31 -14.83
N PHE A 197 9.44 14.05 -13.77
CA PHE A 197 9.68 13.46 -12.44
C PHE A 197 8.89 14.21 -11.36
N GLY A 198 8.32 13.47 -10.42
CA GLY A 198 7.57 14.05 -9.30
C GLY A 198 6.58 13.07 -8.67
N ALA A 199 5.63 13.60 -7.92
CA ALA A 199 4.52 12.82 -7.37
C ALA A 199 3.68 12.21 -8.50
N SER A 200 3.11 11.02 -8.25
CA SER A 200 2.29 10.30 -9.24
C SER A 200 1.12 11.16 -9.76
N GLU A 201 0.52 11.98 -8.90
CA GLU A 201 -0.57 12.90 -9.22
C GLU A 201 -0.17 13.99 -10.21
N GLU A 202 1.11 14.27 -10.33
CA GLU A 202 1.62 15.23 -11.31
C GLU A 202 2.01 14.50 -12.61
N VAL A 203 2.87 13.50 -12.51
CA VAL A 203 3.46 12.88 -13.71
C VAL A 203 2.48 12.04 -14.50
N ASN A 204 1.50 11.39 -13.87
CA ASN A 204 0.45 10.62 -14.55
C ASN A 204 -0.45 11.51 -15.46
N TYR A 205 -0.53 12.80 -15.15
CA TYR A 205 -1.27 13.78 -15.97
C TYR A 205 -0.36 14.62 -16.88
N GLY A 206 0.87 14.19 -17.13
CA GLY A 206 1.82 14.85 -18.02
C GLY A 206 2.50 16.09 -17.43
N ARG A 207 2.26 16.38 -16.15
CA ARG A 207 2.95 17.44 -15.39
C ARG A 207 4.23 16.90 -14.77
N GLY A 208 4.79 17.59 -13.78
CA GLY A 208 6.02 17.23 -13.10
C GLY A 208 7.24 18.03 -13.55
N SER A 209 8.33 17.82 -12.86
CA SER A 209 9.62 18.48 -13.13
C SER A 209 10.19 18.09 -14.48
N LYS A 210 10.71 19.09 -15.21
CA LYS A 210 11.34 18.92 -16.53
C LYS A 210 12.85 18.76 -16.40
N VAL A 211 13.47 18.09 -17.35
CA VAL A 211 14.92 17.91 -17.43
C VAL A 211 15.60 19.25 -17.71
N LEU A 212 16.65 19.56 -16.95
CA LEU A 212 17.56 20.67 -17.18
C LEU A 212 18.85 20.22 -17.88
N LYS A 213 19.44 19.12 -17.42
CA LYS A 213 20.67 18.55 -17.98
C LYS A 213 20.83 17.09 -17.62
N THR A 214 21.72 16.41 -18.33
CA THR A 214 22.15 15.05 -18.06
C THR A 214 23.67 14.96 -17.93
N GLU A 215 24.15 13.98 -17.18
CA GLU A 215 25.56 13.68 -16.97
C GLU A 215 25.75 12.16 -16.99
N ASN A 216 26.74 11.66 -17.70
CA ASN A 216 27.09 10.24 -17.68
C ASN A 216 27.77 9.88 -16.38
N ASP A 217 27.45 8.70 -15.83
CA ASP A 217 28.06 8.13 -14.62
C ASP A 217 28.39 6.65 -14.88
N GLY A 218 29.52 6.43 -15.56
CA GLY A 218 29.83 5.15 -16.18
C GLY A 218 28.79 4.80 -17.24
N ASP A 219 28.12 3.65 -17.11
CA ASP A 219 27.03 3.23 -18.00
C ASP A 219 25.68 3.84 -17.59
N ASP A 220 25.57 4.35 -16.36
CA ASP A 220 24.39 4.99 -15.82
C ASP A 220 24.22 6.43 -16.33
N LEU A 221 23.05 7.01 -16.05
CA LEU A 221 22.74 8.41 -16.41
C LEU A 221 22.24 9.16 -15.19
N ILE A 222 22.88 10.29 -14.88
CA ILE A 222 22.36 11.25 -13.88
C ILE A 222 21.57 12.32 -14.61
N ILE A 223 20.32 12.50 -14.20
CA ILE A 223 19.39 13.49 -14.74
C ILE A 223 19.15 14.56 -13.67
N THR A 224 19.36 15.81 -14.02
CA THR A 224 18.99 16.95 -13.18
C THR A 224 17.70 17.56 -13.70
N PHE A 225 16.68 17.56 -12.86
CA PHE A 225 15.38 18.16 -13.15
C PHE A 225 15.26 19.55 -12.52
N ASP A 226 14.47 20.43 -13.12
CA ASP A 226 13.96 21.65 -12.47
C ASP A 226 13.08 21.21 -11.29
N GLY A 227 13.30 21.76 -10.12
CA GLY A 227 12.48 21.43 -8.95
C GLY A 227 11.03 21.92 -9.00
N LYS A 228 10.68 22.77 -9.97
CA LYS A 228 9.32 23.28 -10.10
C LYS A 228 8.35 22.20 -10.56
N GLY A 229 7.15 22.23 -10.00
CA GLY A 229 6.05 21.35 -10.42
C GLY A 229 6.24 19.87 -10.03
N ASN A 230 7.17 19.55 -9.13
CA ASN A 230 7.41 18.17 -8.71
C ASN A 230 6.23 17.55 -7.93
N GLY A 231 5.38 18.34 -7.27
CA GLY A 231 4.24 17.88 -6.48
C GLY A 231 4.58 17.06 -5.22
N ILE A 232 5.87 16.89 -4.91
CA ILE A 232 6.31 16.09 -3.76
C ILE A 232 5.99 16.83 -2.47
N THR A 233 5.20 16.17 -1.61
CA THR A 233 4.82 16.63 -0.28
C THR A 233 5.48 15.78 0.79
N GLU A 234 5.26 16.10 2.07
CA GLU A 234 5.72 15.31 3.21
C GLU A 234 5.13 13.88 3.26
N ASN A 235 4.04 13.65 2.54
CA ASN A 235 3.38 12.33 2.48
C ASN A 235 3.90 11.46 1.32
N GLU A 236 4.70 12.04 0.39
CA GLU A 236 5.29 11.26 -0.70
C GLU A 236 6.48 10.45 -0.18
N PHE A 237 6.56 9.21 -0.61
CA PHE A 237 7.66 8.30 -0.26
C PHE A 237 8.39 7.76 -1.49
N ALA A 238 7.71 7.62 -2.63
CA ALA A 238 8.28 7.07 -3.86
C ALA A 238 7.80 7.86 -5.09
N PRO A 239 8.39 9.02 -5.38
CA PRO A 239 8.10 9.78 -6.58
C PRO A 239 8.42 8.96 -7.83
N LYS A 240 7.76 9.32 -8.93
CA LYS A 240 7.73 8.60 -10.19
C LYS A 240 8.45 9.37 -11.29
N LEU A 241 9.26 8.66 -12.07
CA LEU A 241 9.72 9.06 -13.38
C LEU A 241 8.76 8.48 -14.42
N ILE A 242 8.36 9.27 -15.40
CA ILE A 242 7.61 8.83 -16.57
C ILE A 242 8.16 9.49 -17.84
N GLY A 243 8.10 8.79 -18.96
CA GLY A 243 8.53 9.31 -20.25
C GLY A 243 8.48 8.24 -21.33
N ARG A 244 9.36 8.36 -22.33
CA ARG A 244 9.41 7.44 -23.45
C ARG A 244 10.84 6.99 -23.75
N TYR A 245 10.95 5.80 -24.27
CA TYR A 245 12.12 5.39 -25.03
C TYR A 245 12.12 6.11 -26.40
N LYS A 246 13.29 6.21 -27.06
CA LYS A 246 13.39 6.76 -28.41
C LYS A 246 12.54 6.02 -29.46
N ASN A 247 12.21 4.76 -29.22
CA ASN A 247 11.29 3.98 -30.05
C ASN A 247 9.80 4.28 -29.78
N GLY A 248 9.48 5.26 -28.92
CA GLY A 248 8.14 5.70 -28.58
C GLY A 248 7.44 4.90 -27.49
N LYS A 249 7.96 3.74 -27.07
CA LYS A 249 7.39 2.97 -25.96
C LYS A 249 7.48 3.77 -24.65
N MET A 250 6.50 3.60 -23.78
CA MET A 250 6.48 4.24 -22.45
C MET A 250 7.58 3.65 -21.56
N LEU A 251 8.24 4.51 -20.79
CA LEU A 251 9.09 4.12 -19.67
C LEU A 251 8.58 4.74 -18.37
N TYR A 252 8.82 4.07 -17.25
CA TYR A 252 8.52 4.61 -15.93
C TYR A 252 9.46 3.98 -14.88
N GLY A 253 9.48 4.56 -13.71
CA GLY A 253 10.13 3.99 -12.53
C GLY A 253 9.77 4.78 -11.28
N TYR A 254 9.91 4.15 -10.13
CA TYR A 254 9.77 4.82 -8.84
C TYR A 254 11.14 4.89 -8.16
N ALA A 255 11.35 5.89 -7.34
CA ALA A 255 12.57 6.02 -6.56
C ALA A 255 12.26 6.29 -5.09
N ARG A 256 12.93 5.60 -4.16
CA ARG A 256 12.84 5.93 -2.73
C ARG A 256 13.39 7.33 -2.46
N LEU A 257 12.73 8.06 -1.59
CA LEU A 257 13.24 9.31 -1.04
C LEU A 257 14.19 8.98 0.12
N PRO A 258 15.47 9.36 0.07
CA PRO A 258 16.48 8.89 1.02
C PRO A 258 16.29 9.39 2.46
N TYR A 259 15.42 10.37 2.66
CA TYR A 259 15.07 10.95 3.97
C TYR A 259 13.73 10.42 4.53
N VAL A 260 13.14 9.43 3.88
CA VAL A 260 11.88 8.77 4.34
C VAL A 260 12.22 7.43 4.98
N ASP A 261 11.69 7.19 6.17
CA ASP A 261 11.78 5.89 6.83
C ASP A 261 10.79 4.91 6.21
N TYR A 262 11.31 3.82 5.63
CA TYR A 262 10.51 2.74 5.03
C TYR A 262 10.24 1.59 6.01
N VAL A 263 11.05 1.52 7.05
CA VAL A 263 10.93 0.49 8.09
C VAL A 263 10.60 1.18 9.40
N GLU A 264 9.34 1.15 9.80
CA GLU A 264 8.82 1.81 10.99
C GLU A 264 8.20 0.79 11.96
N PRO A 265 8.09 1.15 13.26
CA PRO A 265 7.28 0.38 14.18
C PRO A 265 5.79 0.50 13.79
N ILE A 266 5.05 -0.61 13.90
CA ILE A 266 3.62 -0.65 13.59
C ILE A 266 2.90 -1.14 14.84
N LEU A 267 2.44 -0.22 15.67
CA LEU A 267 1.71 -0.56 16.90
C LEU A 267 0.23 -0.82 16.58
N SER A 268 -0.27 -1.95 17.03
CA SER A 268 -1.66 -2.36 16.92
C SER A 268 -2.21 -2.75 18.28
N ALA A 269 -3.50 -2.52 18.50
CA ALA A 269 -4.19 -2.86 19.75
C ALA A 269 -5.30 -3.88 19.49
N ARG A 270 -5.58 -4.70 20.52
CA ARG A 270 -6.76 -5.57 20.55
C ARG A 270 -7.92 -4.85 21.25
N ALA A 271 -9.12 -5.43 21.15
CA ALA A 271 -10.26 -4.89 21.88
C ALA A 271 -10.01 -4.96 23.41
N PRO A 272 -10.30 -3.89 24.14
CA PRO A 272 -10.10 -3.89 25.60
C PRO A 272 -11.01 -4.91 26.27
N VAL A 273 -10.50 -5.54 27.32
CA VAL A 273 -11.24 -6.47 28.16
C VAL A 273 -11.47 -5.81 29.52
N PHE A 274 -12.67 -6.00 30.09
CA PHE A 274 -13.06 -5.38 31.35
C PHE A 274 -13.47 -6.44 32.40
N SER A 275 -13.26 -6.13 33.64
CA SER A 275 -13.78 -6.88 34.78
C SER A 275 -14.30 -5.90 35.85
N GLU A 276 -15.38 -6.28 36.55
CA GLU A 276 -15.96 -5.48 37.62
C GLU A 276 -14.96 -5.30 38.76
N SER A 277 -15.01 -4.13 39.41
CA SER A 277 -14.24 -3.84 40.62
C SER A 277 -15.12 -3.06 41.60
N GLN A 278 -14.69 -2.99 42.87
CA GLN A 278 -15.43 -2.27 43.92
C GLN A 278 -15.65 -0.76 43.63
N LYS A 279 -14.88 -0.18 42.71
CA LYS A 279 -14.91 1.27 42.39
C LYS A 279 -15.09 1.56 40.90
N GLY A 280 -15.72 0.67 40.14
CA GLY A 280 -15.91 0.77 38.70
C GLY A 280 -15.39 -0.46 37.99
N TRP A 281 -14.48 -0.30 36.99
CA TRP A 281 -14.00 -1.38 36.14
C TRP A 281 -12.48 -1.42 36.11
N ASN A 282 -11.92 -2.62 36.15
CA ASN A 282 -10.54 -2.88 35.75
C ASN A 282 -10.54 -3.22 34.26
N GLY A 283 -9.65 -2.60 33.50
CA GLY A 283 -9.50 -2.87 32.10
C GLY A 283 -8.10 -3.37 31.77
N ASN A 284 -8.00 -4.15 30.71
CA ASN A 284 -6.75 -4.57 30.08
C ASN A 284 -6.84 -4.40 28.57
N ILE A 285 -5.78 -3.93 27.93
CA ILE A 285 -5.66 -3.85 26.49
C ILE A 285 -4.28 -4.37 26.06
N GLU A 286 -4.26 -5.33 25.14
CA GLU A 286 -3.04 -5.80 24.53
C GLU A 286 -2.62 -4.84 23.42
N VAL A 287 -1.36 -4.39 23.45
CA VAL A 287 -0.71 -3.63 22.38
C VAL A 287 0.50 -4.41 21.89
N GLN A 288 0.63 -4.58 20.58
CA GLN A 288 1.73 -5.33 19.97
C GLN A 288 2.39 -4.50 18.87
N ASN A 289 3.71 -4.65 18.70
CA ASN A 289 4.45 -4.07 17.61
C ASN A 289 4.58 -5.07 16.45
N PHE A 290 3.91 -4.83 15.34
CA PHE A 290 4.03 -5.60 14.10
C PHE A 290 5.02 -5.00 13.09
N GLY A 291 5.71 -3.93 13.50
CA GLY A 291 6.79 -3.32 12.71
C GLY A 291 8.06 -4.14 12.76
N GLN A 292 8.97 -3.81 11.86
CA GLN A 292 10.26 -4.50 11.69
C GLN A 292 11.37 -3.89 12.57
N VAL A 293 11.08 -2.81 13.26
CA VAL A 293 11.98 -2.12 14.21
C VAL A 293 11.28 -1.88 15.54
N SER A 294 12.07 -1.65 16.59
CA SER A 294 11.54 -1.35 17.92
C SER A 294 10.79 -0.02 17.95
N SER A 295 9.66 0.01 18.64
CA SER A 295 8.93 1.25 18.90
C SER A 295 9.61 2.09 19.99
N GLN A 296 9.34 3.39 19.98
CA GLN A 296 9.54 4.25 21.14
C GLN A 296 8.40 4.04 22.15
N LYS A 297 8.55 4.61 23.35
CA LYS A 297 7.44 4.71 24.31
C LYS A 297 6.27 5.43 23.65
N ALA A 298 5.08 4.90 23.89
CA ALA A 298 3.84 5.41 23.32
C ALA A 298 2.78 5.60 24.39
N SER A 299 1.60 6.05 24.03
CA SER A 299 0.43 6.07 24.89
C SER A 299 -0.78 5.56 24.13
N VAL A 300 -1.68 4.86 24.83
CA VAL A 300 -2.96 4.43 24.30
C VAL A 300 -4.08 5.23 24.96
N LYS A 301 -5.03 5.70 24.16
CA LYS A 301 -6.28 6.34 24.60
C LYS A 301 -7.44 5.47 24.15
N ILE A 302 -8.37 5.20 25.06
CA ILE A 302 -9.56 4.40 24.84
C ILE A 302 -10.77 5.29 25.08
N GLU A 303 -11.67 5.35 24.09
CA GLU A 303 -12.92 6.12 24.12
C GLU A 303 -14.06 5.27 23.58
N TYR A 304 -15.30 5.61 23.92
CA TYR A 304 -16.49 5.06 23.28
C TYR A 304 -17.52 6.17 23.02
N LYS A 305 -18.46 5.92 22.12
CA LYS A 305 -19.51 6.89 21.79
C LYS A 305 -20.75 6.63 22.62
N LYS A 306 -21.18 7.61 23.44
CA LYS A 306 -22.43 7.60 24.19
C LYS A 306 -23.25 8.84 23.78
N GLU A 307 -24.47 8.67 23.32
CA GLU A 307 -25.38 9.77 22.92
C GLU A 307 -24.76 10.80 21.97
N GLY A 308 -23.99 10.32 20.99
CA GLY A 308 -23.32 11.17 19.99
C GLY A 308 -22.00 11.79 20.45
N LYS A 309 -21.63 11.71 21.72
CA LYS A 309 -20.39 12.27 22.29
C LYS A 309 -19.35 11.19 22.56
N MET A 310 -18.06 11.55 22.39
CA MET A 310 -16.95 10.66 22.79
C MET A 310 -16.71 10.76 24.30
N VAL A 311 -16.76 9.61 24.96
CA VAL A 311 -16.50 9.45 26.39
C VAL A 311 -15.16 8.77 26.59
N LYS A 312 -14.26 9.39 27.32
CA LYS A 312 -12.95 8.83 27.65
C LYS A 312 -13.11 7.68 28.66
N VAL A 313 -12.56 6.52 28.33
CA VAL A 313 -12.47 5.36 29.21
C VAL A 313 -11.15 5.38 29.98
N ALA A 314 -10.04 5.43 29.26
CA ALA A 314 -8.70 5.41 29.85
C ALA A 314 -7.68 6.09 28.95
N SER A 315 -6.53 6.40 29.56
CA SER A 315 -5.30 6.72 28.85
C SER A 315 -4.15 6.12 29.65
N ALA A 316 -3.28 5.37 29.00
CA ALA A 316 -2.20 4.65 29.67
C ALA A 316 -0.91 4.67 28.82
N ALA A 317 0.23 4.53 29.49
CA ALA A 317 1.53 4.43 28.83
C ALA A 317 1.72 3.05 28.21
N VAL A 318 2.31 3.02 27.01
CA VAL A 318 2.76 1.82 26.32
C VAL A 318 4.30 1.82 26.36
N PRO A 319 4.96 0.76 26.85
CA PRO A 319 6.42 0.69 26.83
C PRO A 319 6.96 0.64 25.39
N ALA A 320 8.25 0.84 25.23
CA ALA A 320 8.90 0.52 23.98
C ALA A 320 8.83 -0.99 23.74
N LEU A 321 8.44 -1.40 22.54
CA LEU A 321 8.24 -2.80 22.16
C LEU A 321 9.16 -3.16 21.00
N LYS A 322 9.87 -4.29 21.12
CA LYS A 322 10.62 -4.89 20.00
C LYS A 322 9.66 -5.40 18.91
N PRO A 323 10.16 -5.71 17.70
CA PRO A 323 9.35 -6.39 16.69
C PRO A 323 8.67 -7.64 17.27
N TYR A 324 7.36 -7.73 17.04
CA TYR A 324 6.44 -8.79 17.51
C TYR A 324 6.28 -8.90 19.02
N GLU A 325 6.93 -8.05 19.83
CA GLU A 325 6.70 -7.97 21.27
C GLU A 325 5.33 -7.34 21.55
N LYS A 326 4.69 -7.83 22.61
CA LYS A 326 3.40 -7.34 23.08
C LYS A 326 3.46 -6.97 24.55
N ALA A 327 2.58 -6.05 24.95
CA ALA A 327 2.39 -5.64 26.33
C ALA A 327 0.91 -5.60 26.68
N ASP A 328 0.58 -6.11 27.86
CA ASP A 328 -0.73 -5.98 28.49
C ASP A 328 -0.78 -4.70 29.32
N ILE A 329 -1.57 -3.75 28.86
CA ILE A 329 -1.73 -2.43 29.49
C ILE A 329 -2.95 -2.44 30.38
N ARG A 330 -2.74 -2.46 31.68
CA ARG A 330 -3.79 -2.45 32.71
C ARG A 330 -4.18 -1.03 33.08
N PHE A 331 -5.45 -0.80 33.29
CA PHE A 331 -6.01 0.47 33.76
C PHE A 331 -7.26 0.27 34.58
N ALA A 332 -7.65 1.29 35.37
CA ALA A 332 -8.92 1.34 36.05
C ALA A 332 -9.77 2.47 35.44
N THR A 333 -11.08 2.28 35.42
CA THR A 333 -12.00 3.30 34.90
C THR A 333 -13.31 3.34 35.71
N LYS A 334 -13.90 4.55 35.74
CA LYS A 334 -15.26 4.79 36.23
C LYS A 334 -16.27 4.98 35.12
N ALA A 335 -15.94 4.52 33.89
CA ALA A 335 -16.86 4.57 32.76
C ALA A 335 -18.17 3.86 33.14
N ASP A 336 -19.27 4.47 32.77
CA ASP A 336 -20.62 3.96 33.03
C ASP A 336 -20.97 2.92 31.95
N PHE A 337 -20.53 1.68 32.19
CA PHE A 337 -20.84 0.52 31.36
C PHE A 337 -21.99 -0.27 31.96
N GLU A 338 -22.86 -0.75 31.09
CA GLU A 338 -23.87 -1.75 31.42
C GLU A 338 -23.27 -3.15 31.13
N LYS A 339 -23.41 -4.04 32.14
CA LYS A 339 -22.89 -5.40 32.04
C LYS A 339 -23.62 -6.18 30.95
N GLY A 340 -22.85 -6.80 30.07
CA GLY A 340 -23.38 -7.60 28.99
C GLY A 340 -23.71 -6.82 27.71
N GLU A 341 -23.54 -5.50 27.69
CA GLU A 341 -23.76 -4.67 26.53
C GLU A 341 -22.52 -4.54 25.63
N ASP A 342 -22.77 -4.37 24.33
CA ASP A 342 -21.73 -4.18 23.32
C ASP A 342 -21.40 -2.70 23.14
N TYR A 343 -20.10 -2.39 23.20
CA TYR A 343 -19.58 -1.03 23.01
C TYR A 343 -18.61 -0.97 21.84
N ASN A 344 -18.75 0.09 21.04
CA ASN A 344 -17.81 0.42 19.99
C ASN A 344 -16.72 1.33 20.56
N PHE A 345 -15.57 0.76 20.84
CA PHE A 345 -14.41 1.47 21.34
C PHE A 345 -13.61 2.08 20.21
N LEU A 346 -13.19 3.33 20.39
CA LEU A 346 -12.15 3.98 19.61
C LEU A 346 -10.86 3.92 20.41
N VAL A 347 -9.91 3.15 19.93
CA VAL A 347 -8.58 3.00 20.51
C VAL A 347 -7.57 3.75 19.64
N THR A 348 -6.88 4.73 20.21
CA THR A 348 -5.87 5.51 19.51
C THR A 348 -4.52 5.38 20.19
N ILE A 349 -3.48 5.05 19.43
CA ILE A 349 -2.10 4.98 19.92
C ILE A 349 -1.35 6.23 19.45
N TYR A 350 -0.60 6.85 20.36
CA TYR A 350 0.13 8.09 20.14
C TYR A 350 1.62 7.92 20.46
N SER A 351 2.46 8.60 19.68
CA SER A 351 3.84 8.94 20.05
C SER A 351 3.91 10.46 20.26
N GLY A 352 4.01 10.89 21.49
CA GLY A 352 3.84 12.29 21.86
C GLY A 352 2.46 12.83 21.40
N LYS A 353 2.46 13.77 20.44
CA LYS A 353 1.23 14.33 19.84
C LYS A 353 0.84 13.66 18.53
N LYS A 354 1.72 12.85 17.93
CA LYS A 354 1.49 12.18 16.65
C LYS A 354 0.60 10.95 16.87
N VAL A 355 -0.49 10.86 16.13
CA VAL A 355 -1.30 9.63 16.05
C VAL A 355 -0.52 8.61 15.24
N LEU A 356 -0.29 7.43 15.80
CA LEU A 356 0.34 6.30 15.12
C LEU A 356 -0.69 5.39 14.46
N SER A 357 -1.75 5.07 15.20
CA SER A 357 -2.82 4.19 14.73
C SER A 357 -4.12 4.46 15.47
N THR A 358 -5.24 4.16 14.82
CA THR A 358 -6.59 4.27 15.38
C THR A 358 -7.41 3.06 14.97
N PHE A 359 -8.09 2.44 15.94
CA PHE A 359 -8.90 1.23 15.75
C PHE A 359 -10.31 1.46 16.28
N ARG A 360 -11.31 0.97 15.53
CA ARG A 360 -12.69 0.81 16.00
C ARG A 360 -12.89 -0.65 16.31
N LEU A 361 -13.09 -0.94 17.58
CA LEU A 361 -13.15 -2.30 18.12
C LEU A 361 -14.46 -2.50 18.85
N ASN A 362 -15.25 -3.46 18.43
CA ASN A 362 -16.48 -3.82 19.12
C ASN A 362 -16.18 -4.87 20.19
N ARG A 363 -16.68 -4.64 21.40
CA ARG A 363 -16.49 -5.56 22.53
C ARG A 363 -17.65 -5.49 23.50
N LYS A 364 -18.10 -6.66 23.91
CA LYS A 364 -19.02 -6.81 25.01
C LYS A 364 -18.29 -6.52 26.33
N VAL A 365 -18.88 -5.65 27.16
CA VAL A 365 -18.34 -5.36 28.50
C VAL A 365 -18.86 -6.43 29.43
N VAL A 366 -17.97 -7.34 29.74
CA VAL A 366 -18.01 -8.41 30.75
C VAL A 366 -19.10 -9.45 30.66
N GLU A 367 -18.64 -10.64 30.74
CA GLU A 367 -19.25 -11.70 31.58
C GLU A 367 -18.60 -11.77 32.97
#